data_f3132b7ce9282d15ca8fb4a004de4bb8
#
_entry.id   f3132b7ce9282d15ca8fb4a004de4bb8
#
_cell.length_a   1.000
_cell.length_b   1.000
_cell.length_c   1.000
_cell.angle_alpha   90.00
_cell.angle_beta   90.00
_cell.angle_gamma   90.00
#
_symmetry.space_group_name_H-M   'P 1'
#
loop_
_entity.id
_entity.type
_entity.pdbx_description
1 polymer ?
#
loop_
_entity_poly.entity_id
_entity_poly.type
_entity_poly.pdbx_seq_one_letter_code
_entity_poly.pdbx_strand_id
1 'polypeptide(L)'
;MENPTSTSSSILRNSLILGLFAMATVGMIAVTQQGTAERIDEAQRRVQLSALNEIIPHDRHDNDLLADNFAIDDRQYLSLTGAKDAYRARNDGAVSAVILPVVAPDGYSGRIDLLVGI
;
A
#
# COMPACT_ATOMS: atom_id res chain seq x y z
N MET A 1 -9.09 -53.82 29.28
CA MET A 1 -7.81 -53.44 28.63
C MET A 1 -8.14 -52.79 27.32
N GLU A 2 -8.08 -51.48 27.25
CA GLU A 2 -8.29 -50.77 26.01
C GLU A 2 -7.05 -50.89 25.12
N ASN A 3 -7.26 -51.30 23.87
CA ASN A 3 -6.20 -51.45 22.89
C ASN A 3 -5.60 -50.07 22.51
N PRO A 4 -4.34 -49.81 22.81
CA PRO A 4 -3.71 -48.52 22.52
C PRO A 4 -3.62 -48.22 21.00
N THR A 5 -3.75 -49.22 20.17
CA THR A 5 -3.73 -49.10 18.69
C THR A 5 -4.99 -48.42 18.13
N SER A 6 -6.14 -48.56 18.81
CA SER A 6 -7.40 -47.97 18.36
C SER A 6 -7.42 -46.46 18.58
N THR A 7 -6.85 -45.96 19.70
CA THR A 7 -6.79 -44.57 20.06
C THR A 7 -5.84 -43.80 19.10
N SER A 8 -4.68 -44.36 18.82
CA SER A 8 -3.70 -43.73 17.90
C SER A 8 -4.24 -43.60 16.46
N SER A 9 -4.97 -44.62 15.97
CA SER A 9 -5.59 -44.55 14.65
C SER A 9 -6.69 -43.48 14.55
N SER A 10 -7.48 -43.33 15.62
CA SER A 10 -8.54 -42.32 15.68
C SER A 10 -7.97 -40.89 15.76
N ILE A 11 -6.90 -40.70 16.54
CA ILE A 11 -6.20 -39.44 16.62
C ILE A 11 -5.60 -39.06 15.27
N LEU A 12 -4.91 -39.96 14.61
CA LEU A 12 -4.30 -39.73 13.31
C LEU A 12 -5.32 -39.33 12.26
N ARG A 13 -6.46 -40.05 12.20
CA ARG A 13 -7.54 -39.76 11.27
C ARG A 13 -8.18 -38.40 11.52
N ASN A 14 -8.44 -38.04 12.76
CA ASN A 14 -9.00 -36.75 13.13
C ASN A 14 -8.02 -35.59 12.83
N SER A 15 -6.73 -35.79 13.10
CA SER A 15 -5.69 -34.80 12.77
C SER A 15 -5.56 -34.60 11.27
N LEU A 16 -5.68 -35.67 10.47
CA LEU A 16 -5.64 -35.61 9.03
C LEU A 16 -6.82 -34.79 8.45
N ILE A 17 -8.03 -35.08 8.96
CA ILE A 17 -9.26 -34.38 8.55
C ILE A 17 -9.16 -32.88 8.89
N LEU A 18 -8.72 -32.55 10.12
CA LEU A 18 -8.51 -31.17 10.56
C LEU A 18 -7.45 -30.45 9.74
N GLY A 19 -6.34 -31.12 9.43
CA GLY A 19 -5.27 -30.58 8.60
C GLY A 19 -5.75 -30.29 7.18
N LEU A 20 -6.53 -31.19 6.59
CA LEU A 20 -7.09 -31.05 5.25
C LEU A 20 -8.10 -29.90 5.19
N PHE A 21 -8.93 -29.77 6.21
CA PHE A 21 -9.89 -28.66 6.34
C PHE A 21 -9.17 -27.31 6.49
N ALA A 22 -8.12 -27.25 7.32
CA ALA A 22 -7.28 -26.06 7.48
C ALA A 22 -6.62 -25.66 6.14
N MET A 23 -6.06 -26.60 5.38
CA MET A 23 -5.48 -26.32 4.06
C MET A 23 -6.52 -25.80 3.08
N ALA A 24 -7.73 -26.36 3.06
CA ALA A 24 -8.80 -25.91 2.18
C ALA A 24 -9.21 -24.47 2.51
N THR A 25 -9.34 -24.14 3.78
CA THR A 25 -9.71 -22.79 4.24
C THR A 25 -8.64 -21.75 3.89
N VAL A 26 -7.37 -22.04 4.21
CA VAL A 26 -6.23 -21.17 3.89
C VAL A 26 -6.08 -21.01 2.37
N GLY A 27 -6.24 -22.08 1.61
CA GLY A 27 -6.19 -22.05 0.16
C GLY A 27 -7.26 -21.16 -0.45
N MET A 28 -8.49 -21.23 0.06
CA MET A 28 -9.60 -20.36 -0.39
C MET A 28 -9.32 -18.89 -0.12
N ILE A 29 -8.78 -18.56 1.05
CA ILE A 29 -8.38 -17.20 1.40
C ILE A 29 -7.26 -16.70 0.49
N ALA A 30 -6.25 -17.54 0.25
CA ALA A 30 -5.11 -17.18 -0.60
C ALA A 30 -5.54 -16.90 -2.05
N VAL A 31 -6.42 -17.69 -2.62
CA VAL A 31 -6.94 -17.48 -3.98
C VAL A 31 -7.75 -16.19 -4.06
N THR A 32 -8.60 -15.93 -3.07
CA THR A 32 -9.38 -14.67 -3.02
C THR A 32 -8.46 -13.45 -2.92
N GLN A 33 -7.43 -13.54 -2.10
CA GLN A 33 -6.46 -12.44 -1.93
C GLN A 33 -5.68 -12.15 -3.21
N GLN A 34 -5.21 -13.16 -3.91
CA GLN A 34 -4.50 -12.99 -5.18
C GLN A 34 -5.39 -12.36 -6.27
N GLY A 35 -6.64 -12.78 -6.35
CA GLY A 35 -7.58 -12.22 -7.33
C GLY A 35 -8.00 -10.77 -7.03
N THR A 36 -7.80 -10.30 -5.80
CA THR A 36 -8.21 -8.96 -5.38
C THR A 36 -7.04 -7.98 -5.30
N ALA A 37 -5.80 -8.46 -5.13
CA ALA A 37 -4.61 -7.63 -4.97
C ALA A 37 -4.41 -6.65 -6.15
N GLU A 38 -4.54 -7.12 -7.38
CA GLU A 38 -4.39 -6.31 -8.58
C GLU A 38 -5.42 -5.17 -8.64
N ARG A 39 -6.67 -5.44 -8.24
CA ARG A 39 -7.73 -4.42 -8.19
C ARG A 39 -7.50 -3.38 -7.09
N ILE A 40 -6.90 -3.79 -5.98
CA ILE A 40 -6.55 -2.89 -4.87
C ILE A 40 -5.42 -1.95 -5.32
N ASP A 41 -4.39 -2.46 -5.98
CA ASP A 41 -3.28 -1.66 -6.49
C ASP A 41 -3.74 -0.64 -7.54
N GLU A 42 -4.60 -1.03 -8.47
CA GLU A 42 -5.20 -0.12 -9.44
C GLU A 42 -6.06 0.97 -8.77
N ALA A 43 -6.86 0.59 -7.77
CA ALA A 43 -7.70 1.53 -7.04
C ALA A 43 -6.85 2.53 -6.25
N GLN A 44 -5.81 2.08 -5.56
CA GLN A 44 -4.87 2.93 -4.83
C GLN A 44 -4.13 3.89 -5.77
N ARG A 45 -3.62 3.39 -6.90
CA ARG A 45 -2.97 4.22 -7.91
C ARG A 45 -3.90 5.29 -8.45
N ARG A 46 -5.15 4.96 -8.71
CA ARG A 46 -6.17 5.91 -9.19
C ARG A 46 -6.47 7.00 -8.16
N VAL A 47 -6.60 6.64 -6.89
CA VAL A 47 -6.81 7.60 -5.79
C VAL A 47 -5.60 8.52 -5.64
N GLN A 48 -4.38 7.98 -5.69
CA GLN A 48 -3.16 8.79 -5.62
C GLN A 48 -3.04 9.74 -6.80
N LEU A 49 -3.27 9.28 -8.03
CA LEU A 49 -3.29 10.14 -9.22
C LEU A 49 -4.34 11.23 -9.12
N SER A 50 -5.53 10.91 -8.63
CA SER A 50 -6.59 11.90 -8.43
C SER A 50 -6.18 12.99 -7.45
N ALA A 51 -5.56 12.62 -6.33
CA ALA A 51 -5.06 13.58 -5.35
C ALA A 51 -3.93 14.46 -5.90
N LEU A 52 -3.01 13.89 -6.67
CA LEU A 52 -1.92 14.64 -7.30
C LEU A 52 -2.45 15.60 -8.39
N ASN A 53 -3.44 15.18 -9.17
CA ASN A 53 -4.07 16.00 -10.20
C ASN A 53 -4.98 17.11 -9.63
N GLU A 54 -5.43 16.96 -8.40
CA GLU A 54 -6.11 18.04 -7.69
C GLU A 54 -5.15 19.16 -7.28
N ILE A 55 -3.89 18.82 -6.99
CA ILE A 55 -2.84 19.79 -6.66
C ILE A 55 -2.29 20.43 -7.94
N ILE A 56 -1.97 19.60 -8.95
CA ILE A 56 -1.46 20.04 -10.26
C ILE A 56 -2.36 19.49 -11.36
N PRO A 57 -3.25 20.30 -11.94
CA PRO A 57 -4.17 19.87 -12.98
C PRO A 57 -3.48 19.31 -14.23
N HIS A 58 -4.15 18.43 -14.94
CA HIS A 58 -3.65 17.75 -16.14
C HIS A 58 -3.18 18.69 -17.27
N ASP A 59 -3.68 19.91 -17.32
CA ASP A 59 -3.27 20.93 -18.29
C ASP A 59 -1.90 21.56 -17.99
N ARG A 60 -1.37 21.29 -16.81
CA ARG A 60 -0.08 21.80 -16.33
C ARG A 60 1.08 20.83 -16.46
N HIS A 61 0.83 19.56 -16.81
CA HIS A 61 1.86 18.54 -16.96
C HIS A 61 1.47 17.53 -18.05
N ASP A 62 2.49 16.95 -18.69
CA ASP A 62 2.36 15.96 -19.76
C ASP A 62 2.92 14.57 -19.35
N ASN A 63 3.52 14.47 -18.16
CA ASN A 63 4.10 13.24 -17.64
C ASN A 63 3.20 12.50 -16.64
N ASP A 64 3.51 11.22 -16.41
CA ASP A 64 2.90 10.44 -15.30
C ASP A 64 3.56 10.85 -13.98
N LEU A 65 2.81 11.55 -13.13
CA LEU A 65 3.30 12.04 -11.83
C LEU A 65 3.77 10.92 -10.91
N LEU A 66 3.13 9.74 -10.95
CA LEU A 66 3.53 8.61 -10.12
C LEU A 66 4.82 7.93 -10.62
N ALA A 67 5.12 8.03 -11.90
CA ALA A 67 6.33 7.46 -12.49
C ALA A 67 7.56 8.37 -12.29
N ASP A 68 7.36 9.69 -12.25
CA ASP A 68 8.44 10.68 -12.04
C ASP A 68 8.51 11.12 -10.58
N ASN A 69 8.79 10.17 -9.70
CA ASN A 69 8.99 10.41 -8.28
C ASN A 69 10.48 10.38 -7.90
N PHE A 70 10.78 10.96 -6.75
CA PHE A 70 12.09 10.89 -6.10
C PHE A 70 11.94 10.89 -4.60
N ALA A 71 12.81 10.14 -3.92
CA ALA A 71 12.78 10.09 -2.46
C ALA A 71 13.39 11.35 -1.85
N ILE A 72 12.70 11.91 -0.86
CA ILE A 72 13.16 13.05 -0.07
C ILE A 72 13.08 12.71 1.42
N ASP A 73 14.12 13.05 2.17
CA ASP A 73 14.17 12.92 3.63
C ASP A 73 14.67 14.24 4.22
N ASP A 74 13.75 15.09 4.65
CA ASP A 74 14.05 16.38 5.26
C ASP A 74 13.26 16.55 6.54
N ARG A 75 13.96 16.51 7.66
CA ARG A 75 13.37 16.71 9.00
C ARG A 75 13.24 18.17 9.37
N GLN A 76 14.07 19.01 8.81
CA GLN A 76 14.20 20.41 9.26
C GLN A 76 13.07 21.27 8.69
N TYR A 77 12.78 21.14 7.41
CA TYR A 77 11.79 21.98 6.72
C TYR A 77 10.47 21.28 6.44
N LEU A 78 10.52 19.97 6.17
CA LEU A 78 9.33 19.19 5.83
C LEU A 78 8.81 18.34 6.99
N SER A 79 9.53 18.31 8.12
CA SER A 79 9.19 17.52 9.32
C SER A 79 9.02 16.03 9.05
N LEU A 80 9.69 15.50 8.03
CA LEU A 80 9.63 14.10 7.68
C LEU A 80 10.36 13.23 8.71
N THR A 81 9.78 12.11 9.07
CA THR A 81 10.39 11.11 9.96
C THR A 81 11.16 10.01 9.22
N GLY A 82 11.31 10.13 7.91
CA GLY A 82 12.00 9.19 7.03
C GLY A 82 11.76 9.57 5.58
N ALA A 83 12.41 8.85 4.67
CA ALA A 83 12.27 9.10 3.24
C ALA A 83 10.82 8.90 2.78
N LYS A 84 10.30 9.89 2.05
CA LYS A 84 9.00 9.87 1.39
C LYS A 84 9.14 10.26 -0.07
N ASP A 85 8.19 9.83 -0.89
CA ASP A 85 8.18 10.16 -2.31
C ASP A 85 7.67 11.57 -2.55
N ALA A 86 8.44 12.32 -3.30
CA ALA A 86 8.05 13.60 -3.91
C ALA A 86 7.87 13.39 -5.41
N TYR A 87 7.01 14.19 -6.04
CA TYR A 87 6.63 14.00 -7.43
C TYR A 87 6.97 15.23 -8.25
N ARG A 88 7.43 15.03 -9.50
CA ARG A 88 7.74 16.10 -10.44
C ARG A 88 6.69 16.16 -11.54
N ALA A 89 6.10 17.32 -11.71
CA ALA A 89 5.32 17.63 -12.90
C ALA A 89 6.24 18.20 -13.98
N ARG A 90 6.15 17.66 -15.18
CA ARG A 90 6.90 18.12 -16.35
C ARG A 90 5.95 18.59 -17.44
N ASN A 91 6.38 19.59 -18.15
CA ASN A 91 5.72 20.06 -19.35
C ASN A 91 6.80 20.30 -20.41
N ASP A 92 6.66 19.70 -21.59
CA ASP A 92 7.67 19.71 -22.67
C ASP A 92 9.08 19.29 -22.20
N GLY A 93 9.14 18.29 -21.30
CA GLY A 93 10.39 17.76 -20.74
C GLY A 93 11.02 18.61 -19.62
N ALA A 94 10.56 19.83 -19.40
CA ALA A 94 11.03 20.68 -18.30
C ALA A 94 10.18 20.47 -17.03
N VAL A 95 10.79 20.56 -15.85
CA VAL A 95 10.06 20.51 -14.57
C VAL A 95 9.26 21.82 -14.42
N SER A 96 7.95 21.72 -14.40
CA SER A 96 7.01 22.83 -14.25
C SER A 96 6.55 23.05 -12.79
N ALA A 97 6.48 21.96 -12.03
CA ALA A 97 6.08 22.00 -10.63
C ALA A 97 6.60 20.75 -9.88
N VAL A 98 6.63 20.83 -8.55
CA VAL A 98 7.02 19.73 -7.68
C VAL A 98 5.99 19.57 -6.57
N ILE A 99 5.60 18.34 -6.27
CA ILE A 99 4.73 18.02 -5.14
C ILE A 99 5.59 17.42 -4.04
N LEU A 100 5.61 18.08 -2.88
CA LEU A 100 6.40 17.68 -1.72
C LEU A 100 5.51 17.11 -0.62
N PRO A 101 5.89 15.98 0.00
CA PRO A 101 5.27 15.52 1.22
C PRO A 101 5.73 16.41 2.39
N VAL A 102 4.80 16.86 3.20
CA VAL A 102 5.06 17.67 4.39
C VAL A 102 4.30 17.08 5.57
N VAL A 103 4.86 17.13 6.75
CA VAL A 103 4.20 16.67 7.97
C VAL A 103 3.99 17.85 8.91
N ALA A 104 2.74 18.07 9.30
CA ALA A 104 2.42 18.97 10.41
C ALA A 104 2.38 18.16 11.71
N PRO A 105 3.37 18.31 12.62
CA PRO A 105 3.48 17.48 13.82
C PRO A 105 2.42 17.82 14.87
N ASP A 106 1.89 19.03 14.86
CA ASP A 106 1.02 19.60 15.90
C ASP A 106 -0.48 19.57 15.50
N GLY A 107 -0.92 18.52 14.81
CA GLY A 107 -2.33 18.33 14.50
C GLY A 107 -3.16 17.97 15.75
N TYR A 108 -4.46 18.33 15.74
CA TYR A 108 -5.37 18.10 16.88
C TYR A 108 -5.46 16.62 17.32
N SER A 109 -5.39 15.67 16.38
CA SER A 109 -5.40 14.23 16.63
C SER A 109 -4.05 13.54 16.37
N GLY A 110 -2.95 14.29 16.34
CA GLY A 110 -1.63 13.83 16.01
C GLY A 110 -1.09 14.46 14.73
N ARG A 111 -0.08 13.87 14.14
CA ARG A 111 0.54 14.39 12.92
C ARG A 111 -0.43 14.34 11.73
N ILE A 112 -0.33 15.36 10.89
CA ILE A 112 -1.08 15.44 9.63
C ILE A 112 -0.08 15.35 8.48
N ASP A 113 -0.27 14.36 7.61
CA ASP A 113 0.50 14.23 6.37
C ASP A 113 -0.17 15.07 5.28
N LEU A 114 0.59 15.94 4.64
CA LEU A 114 0.14 16.87 3.62
C LEU A 114 0.95 16.69 2.34
N LEU A 115 0.35 17.00 1.20
CA LEU A 115 1.04 17.16 -0.07
C LEU A 115 0.93 18.60 -0.52
N VAL A 116 2.05 19.23 -0.83
CA VAL A 116 2.14 20.66 -1.19
C VAL A 116 2.74 20.77 -2.58
N GLY A 117 2.02 21.40 -3.51
CA GLY A 117 2.53 21.74 -4.86
C GLY A 117 3.24 23.10 -4.85
N ILE A 118 4.40 23.15 -5.50
CA ILE A 118 5.21 24.36 -5.68
C ILE A 118 5.51 24.53 -7.17
#